data_a62841b658fd9dde7dad54af6d72c2a3
#
_entry.id   a62841b658fd9dde7dad54af6d72c2a3
#
_cell.length_a   1.000
_cell.length_b   1.000
_cell.length_c   1.000
_cell.angle_alpha   90.00
_cell.angle_beta   90.00
_cell.angle_gamma   90.00
#
_symmetry.space_group_name_H-M   'P 1'
#
loop_
_entity.id
_entity.type
_entity.pdbx_description
1 polymer ?
#
loop_
_entity_poly.entity_id
_entity_poly.type
_entity_poly.pdbx_seq_one_letter_code
_entity_poly.pdbx_strand_id
1 'polypeptide(L)'
;QKRYEEAQSPYQRAAETFNELERDFPRVVRYQERAARALMGLGLVQRNSGKPVAAEKSYRQAIAKFEAMDRARGLTPASIDVLAACYNNLGNVHVDAENIEEGLVAFQRAITLRQRLTDVPYPMPSARYGLHRAQGNYANAYQKLHDWDRAHELLVAVFEDQRSLVQDHPGNRSFESHALWLFARIADGLRATSRGEELPPFADTLTQLLPQRPDVPAQVAYHLALTAGDLDDPETEAERELKDQLAQRAIAGLEAALQLGWQPEDPLAEEDAFQVLQQYDEFHALID
;
A
#
# COMPACT_ATOMS: atom_id res chain seq x y z
N GLN A 1 19.76 7.91 0.69
CA GLN A 1 20.22 7.81 2.09
C GLN A 1 20.58 9.19 2.66
N LYS A 2 21.49 9.96 2.03
CA LYS A 2 21.94 11.30 2.47
C LYS A 2 20.79 12.29 2.72
N ARG A 3 19.75 12.31 1.85
CA ARG A 3 18.56 13.19 2.02
C ARG A 3 17.73 12.84 3.27
N TYR A 4 17.68 11.58 3.68
CA TYR A 4 16.97 11.16 4.89
C TYR A 4 17.76 11.47 6.16
N GLU A 5 19.08 11.37 6.14
CA GLU A 5 19.94 11.76 7.26
C GLU A 5 19.87 13.27 7.53
N GLU A 6 19.83 14.08 6.48
CA GLU A 6 19.62 15.53 6.58
C GLU A 6 18.23 15.87 7.13
N ALA A 7 17.20 15.10 6.80
CA ALA A 7 15.83 15.30 7.29
C ALA A 7 15.63 14.84 8.74
N GLN A 8 16.44 13.91 9.26
CA GLN A 8 16.35 13.43 10.64
C GLN A 8 16.58 14.56 11.66
N SER A 9 17.58 15.39 11.43
CA SER A 9 17.98 16.46 12.36
C SER A 9 16.87 17.50 12.66
N PRO A 10 16.10 18.02 11.68
CA PRO A 10 14.97 18.91 11.95
C PRO A 10 13.86 18.29 12.81
N TYR A 11 13.46 17.05 12.53
CA TYR A 11 12.44 16.38 13.33
C TYR A 11 12.91 16.05 14.74
N GLN A 12 14.15 15.64 14.89
CA GLN A 12 14.75 15.38 16.19
C GLN A 12 14.81 16.67 17.02
N ARG A 13 15.33 17.77 16.49
CA ARG A 13 15.35 19.07 17.17
C ARG A 13 13.96 19.55 17.56
N ALA A 14 12.98 19.40 16.65
CA ALA A 14 11.60 19.76 16.92
C ALA A 14 11.03 18.92 18.09
N ALA A 15 11.28 17.61 18.11
CA ALA A 15 10.82 16.73 19.18
C ALA A 15 11.46 17.13 20.53
N GLU A 16 12.77 17.39 20.56
CA GLU A 16 13.49 17.83 21.75
C GLU A 16 12.94 19.16 22.26
N THR A 17 12.85 20.19 21.40
CA THR A 17 12.33 21.51 21.75
C THR A 17 10.91 21.44 22.31
N PHE A 18 10.00 20.71 21.63
CA PHE A 18 8.62 20.61 22.11
C PHE A 18 8.49 19.75 23.37
N ASN A 19 9.36 18.78 23.62
CA ASN A 19 9.43 18.07 24.90
C ASN A 19 9.88 18.97 26.04
N GLU A 20 10.84 19.87 25.80
CA GLU A 20 11.25 20.88 26.78
C GLU A 20 10.11 21.86 27.08
N LEU A 21 9.46 22.38 26.04
CA LEU A 21 8.30 23.28 26.20
C LEU A 21 7.13 22.59 26.92
N GLU A 22 6.88 21.31 26.66
CA GLU A 22 5.87 20.53 27.40
C GLU A 22 6.19 20.41 28.89
N ARG A 23 7.46 20.14 29.21
CA ARG A 23 7.91 20.05 30.60
C ARG A 23 7.81 21.40 31.33
N ASP A 24 8.18 22.49 30.66
CA ASP A 24 8.19 23.83 31.24
C ASP A 24 6.76 24.44 31.31
N PHE A 25 5.90 24.04 30.37
CA PHE A 25 4.51 24.52 30.25
C PHE A 25 3.51 23.37 30.11
N PRO A 26 3.34 22.49 31.13
CA PRO A 26 2.55 21.26 31.02
C PRO A 26 1.06 21.45 30.75
N ARG A 27 0.53 22.67 30.97
CA ARG A 27 -0.87 23.03 30.67
C ARG A 27 -1.07 23.42 29.21
N VAL A 28 0.00 23.64 28.44
CA VAL A 28 -0.07 24.03 27.03
C VAL A 28 -0.05 22.78 26.15
N VAL A 29 -1.20 22.20 26.01
CA VAL A 29 -1.46 20.98 25.27
C VAL A 29 -0.86 20.94 23.87
N ARG A 30 -0.84 22.08 23.20
CA ARG A 30 -0.26 22.17 21.83
C ARG A 30 1.22 21.77 21.79
N TYR A 31 1.97 21.91 22.87
CA TYR A 31 3.36 21.46 22.91
C TYR A 31 3.46 19.93 22.91
N GLN A 32 2.60 19.26 23.68
CA GLN A 32 2.50 17.80 23.70
C GLN A 32 2.12 17.24 22.32
N GLU A 33 1.11 17.84 21.67
CA GLU A 33 0.70 17.44 20.32
C GLU A 33 1.84 17.64 19.30
N ARG A 34 2.53 18.78 19.34
CA ARG A 34 3.63 19.06 18.41
C ARG A 34 4.84 18.14 18.65
N ALA A 35 5.16 17.81 19.90
CA ALA A 35 6.17 16.81 20.22
C ALA A 35 5.81 15.44 19.63
N ALA A 36 4.55 14.99 19.79
CA ALA A 36 4.09 13.72 19.24
C ALA A 36 4.15 13.70 17.69
N ARG A 37 3.74 14.79 17.03
CA ARG A 37 3.84 14.91 15.56
C ARG A 37 5.30 14.92 15.07
N ALA A 38 6.19 15.59 15.78
CA ALA A 38 7.62 15.58 15.46
C ALA A 38 8.25 14.19 15.63
N LEU A 39 7.88 13.45 16.67
CA LEU A 39 8.29 12.07 16.89
C LEU A 39 7.78 11.13 15.80
N MET A 40 6.54 11.31 15.32
CA MET A 40 5.99 10.56 14.18
C MET A 40 6.82 10.82 12.91
N GLY A 41 7.11 12.10 12.60
CA GLY A 41 7.94 12.46 11.46
C GLY A 41 9.38 11.92 11.58
N LEU A 42 9.97 11.95 12.78
CA LEU A 42 11.27 11.35 13.06
C LEU A 42 11.25 9.83 12.79
N GLY A 43 10.24 9.13 13.29
CA GLY A 43 10.08 7.70 13.06
C GLY A 43 10.00 7.34 11.57
N LEU A 44 9.26 8.14 10.78
CA LEU A 44 9.16 7.94 9.33
C LEU A 44 10.53 8.09 8.64
N VAL A 45 11.27 9.13 8.97
CA VAL A 45 12.63 9.35 8.41
C VAL A 45 13.57 8.23 8.83
N GLN A 46 13.52 7.80 10.10
CA GLN A 46 14.36 6.70 10.61
C GLN A 46 14.06 5.38 9.89
N ARG A 47 12.77 5.03 9.69
CA ARG A 47 12.40 3.83 8.93
C ARG A 47 12.93 3.89 7.49
N ASN A 48 12.73 5.00 6.81
CA ASN A 48 13.19 5.18 5.42
C ASN A 48 14.73 5.25 5.30
N SER A 49 15.44 5.50 6.42
CA SER A 49 16.89 5.43 6.50
C SER A 49 17.43 4.06 6.89
N GLY A 50 16.59 3.03 6.98
CA GLY A 50 16.98 1.68 7.40
C GLY A 50 17.31 1.55 8.89
N LYS A 51 16.67 2.38 9.75
CA LYS A 51 16.86 2.37 11.21
C LYS A 51 15.57 1.95 11.93
N PRO A 52 15.08 0.68 11.75
CA PRO A 52 13.75 0.26 12.21
C PRO A 52 13.60 0.33 13.74
N VAL A 53 14.63 -0.03 14.51
CA VAL A 53 14.60 0.03 15.98
C VAL A 53 14.42 1.47 16.50
N ALA A 54 15.10 2.44 15.87
CA ALA A 54 14.94 3.84 16.21
C ALA A 54 13.56 4.35 15.82
N ALA A 55 13.04 3.94 14.65
CA ALA A 55 11.70 4.27 14.18
C ALA A 55 10.63 3.75 15.13
N GLU A 56 10.72 2.49 15.55
CA GLU A 56 9.82 1.88 16.53
C GLU A 56 9.76 2.72 17.82
N LYS A 57 10.93 3.06 18.37
CA LYS A 57 11.03 3.89 19.59
C LYS A 57 10.32 5.23 19.40
N SER A 58 10.54 5.90 18.28
CA SER A 58 9.93 7.19 17.98
C SER A 58 8.42 7.09 17.84
N TYR A 59 7.89 6.05 17.15
CA TYR A 59 6.45 5.83 17.03
C TYR A 59 5.80 5.49 18.37
N ARG A 60 6.41 4.62 19.20
CA ARG A 60 5.91 4.32 20.54
C ARG A 60 5.85 5.56 21.44
N GLN A 61 6.83 6.44 21.38
CA GLN A 61 6.80 7.70 22.12
C GLN A 61 5.69 8.64 21.63
N ALA A 62 5.48 8.74 20.31
CA ALA A 62 4.38 9.52 19.74
C ALA A 62 3.01 8.97 20.17
N ILE A 63 2.82 7.66 20.08
CA ILE A 63 1.60 6.95 20.52
C ILE A 63 1.32 7.23 21.98
N ALA A 64 2.29 7.06 22.87
CA ALA A 64 2.12 7.27 24.30
C ALA A 64 1.64 8.71 24.64
N LYS A 65 2.16 9.73 23.93
CA LYS A 65 1.71 11.11 24.09
C LYS A 65 0.26 11.30 23.63
N PHE A 66 -0.11 10.80 22.44
CA PHE A 66 -1.49 10.90 21.93
C PHE A 66 -2.48 10.14 22.82
N GLU A 67 -2.13 8.95 23.28
CA GLU A 67 -2.99 8.18 24.18
C GLU A 67 -3.18 8.87 25.55
N ALA A 68 -2.13 9.51 26.08
CA ALA A 68 -2.25 10.31 27.29
C ALA A 68 -3.21 11.50 27.08
N MET A 69 -3.14 12.14 25.91
CA MET A 69 -4.07 13.22 25.53
C MET A 69 -5.50 12.69 25.38
N ASP A 70 -5.69 11.53 24.75
CA ASP A 70 -7.02 10.93 24.54
C ASP A 70 -7.71 10.62 25.88
N ARG A 71 -6.98 10.00 26.80
CA ARG A 71 -7.48 9.72 28.16
C ARG A 71 -7.83 10.97 28.96
N ALA A 72 -7.09 12.05 28.79
CA ALA A 72 -7.27 13.27 29.55
C ALA A 72 -8.46 14.12 29.08
N ARG A 73 -8.75 14.14 27.78
CA ARG A 73 -9.72 15.11 27.20
C ARG A 73 -10.30 14.71 25.84
N GLY A 74 -9.96 13.54 25.31
CA GLY A 74 -10.23 13.16 23.92
C GLY A 74 -9.26 13.81 22.92
N LEU A 75 -9.27 13.29 21.69
CA LEU A 75 -8.47 13.79 20.58
C LEU A 75 -9.34 14.52 19.55
N THR A 76 -8.75 15.50 18.89
CA THR A 76 -9.33 16.07 17.68
C THR A 76 -9.26 15.06 16.53
N PRO A 77 -10.11 15.17 15.49
CA PRO A 77 -10.02 14.32 14.30
C PRO A 77 -8.61 14.32 13.69
N ALA A 78 -7.95 15.47 13.61
CA ALA A 78 -6.58 15.58 13.11
C ALA A 78 -5.55 14.87 14.01
N SER A 79 -5.76 14.81 15.32
CA SER A 79 -4.88 14.07 16.24
C SER A 79 -5.16 12.56 16.20
N ILE A 80 -6.41 12.15 16.01
CA ILE A 80 -6.80 10.75 15.77
C ILE A 80 -6.11 10.23 14.48
N ASP A 81 -6.15 11.03 13.41
CA ASP A 81 -5.51 10.64 12.14
C ASP A 81 -4.00 10.41 12.30
N VAL A 82 -3.31 11.28 13.03
CA VAL A 82 -1.86 11.12 13.29
C VAL A 82 -1.57 9.93 14.19
N LEU A 83 -2.38 9.70 15.24
CA LEU A 83 -2.24 8.52 16.10
C LEU A 83 -2.42 7.23 15.29
N ALA A 84 -3.45 7.18 14.43
CA ALA A 84 -3.67 6.06 13.54
C ALA A 84 -2.50 5.84 12.57
N ALA A 85 -1.92 6.93 12.03
CA ALA A 85 -0.73 6.84 11.20
C ALA A 85 0.50 6.30 11.97
N CYS A 86 0.67 6.68 13.25
CA CYS A 86 1.73 6.12 14.11
C CYS A 86 1.56 4.60 14.26
N TYR A 87 0.36 4.12 14.57
CA TYR A 87 0.09 2.69 14.69
C TYR A 87 0.27 1.95 13.36
N ASN A 88 -0.20 2.50 12.26
CA ASN A 88 0.02 1.91 10.94
C ASN A 88 1.51 1.78 10.58
N ASN A 89 2.30 2.82 10.86
CA ASN A 89 3.72 2.80 10.59
C ASN A 89 4.49 1.86 11.55
N LEU A 90 4.05 1.77 12.80
CA LEU A 90 4.57 0.80 13.76
C LEU A 90 4.28 -0.64 13.29
N GLY A 91 3.07 -0.90 12.78
CA GLY A 91 2.70 -2.18 12.17
C GLY A 91 3.64 -2.56 11.03
N ASN A 92 3.92 -1.61 10.12
CA ASN A 92 4.87 -1.86 9.05
C ASN A 92 6.29 -2.17 9.57
N VAL A 93 6.77 -1.47 10.62
CA VAL A 93 8.08 -1.76 11.22
C VAL A 93 8.13 -3.17 11.78
N HIS A 94 7.05 -3.63 12.42
CA HIS A 94 6.97 -5.00 12.95
C HIS A 94 6.93 -6.04 11.83
N VAL A 95 6.12 -5.83 10.78
CA VAL A 95 6.04 -6.75 9.62
C VAL A 95 7.37 -6.81 8.87
N ASP A 96 8.05 -5.66 8.68
CA ASP A 96 9.38 -5.61 8.06
C ASP A 96 10.45 -6.35 8.90
N ALA A 97 10.23 -6.49 10.21
CA ALA A 97 11.07 -7.24 11.15
C ALA A 97 10.59 -8.68 11.42
N GLU A 98 9.66 -9.19 10.62
CA GLU A 98 9.06 -10.54 10.73
C GLU A 98 8.26 -10.78 12.03
N ASN A 99 7.94 -9.73 12.79
CA ASN A 99 7.06 -9.77 13.97
C ASN A 99 5.60 -9.52 13.52
N ILE A 100 5.03 -10.47 12.78
CA ILE A 100 3.78 -10.26 12.04
C ILE A 100 2.59 -10.06 13.00
N GLU A 101 2.53 -10.81 14.10
CA GLU A 101 1.45 -10.74 15.09
C GLU A 101 1.38 -9.35 15.75
N GLU A 102 2.52 -8.78 16.15
CA GLU A 102 2.60 -7.42 16.67
C GLU A 102 2.20 -6.39 15.60
N GLY A 103 2.57 -6.66 14.35
CA GLY A 103 2.15 -5.87 13.20
C GLY A 103 0.63 -5.86 13.06
N LEU A 104 -0.01 -7.02 13.11
CA LEU A 104 -1.48 -7.17 13.06
C LEU A 104 -2.17 -6.39 14.19
N VAL A 105 -1.66 -6.48 15.42
CA VAL A 105 -2.20 -5.72 16.55
C VAL A 105 -2.11 -4.22 16.30
N ALA A 106 -1.00 -3.73 15.79
CA ALA A 106 -0.81 -2.32 15.48
C ALA A 106 -1.74 -1.85 14.34
N PHE A 107 -1.87 -2.61 13.25
CA PHE A 107 -2.80 -2.30 12.17
C PHE A 107 -4.26 -2.28 12.63
N GLN A 108 -4.67 -3.24 13.47
CA GLN A 108 -6.03 -3.27 14.03
C GLN A 108 -6.32 -2.00 14.85
N ARG A 109 -5.36 -1.49 15.62
CA ARG A 109 -5.48 -0.22 16.33
C ARG A 109 -5.62 0.96 15.37
N ALA A 110 -4.83 0.99 14.30
CA ALA A 110 -4.94 2.01 13.27
C ALA A 110 -6.31 2.01 12.59
N ILE A 111 -6.83 0.83 12.23
CA ILE A 111 -8.16 0.64 11.63
C ILE A 111 -9.25 1.18 12.57
N THR A 112 -9.26 0.75 13.83
CA THR A 112 -10.25 1.19 14.82
C THR A 112 -10.26 2.72 15.00
N LEU A 113 -9.09 3.36 15.03
CA LEU A 113 -8.99 4.81 15.11
C LEU A 113 -9.51 5.50 13.84
N ARG A 114 -9.24 4.97 12.65
CA ARG A 114 -9.70 5.55 11.39
C ARG A 114 -11.20 5.35 11.17
N GLN A 115 -11.77 4.24 11.64
CA GLN A 115 -13.22 4.05 11.65
C GLN A 115 -13.93 5.18 12.41
N ARG A 116 -13.39 5.66 13.54
CA ARG A 116 -13.95 6.85 14.24
C ARG A 116 -14.02 8.11 13.35
N LEU A 117 -13.20 8.20 12.29
CA LEU A 117 -13.18 9.33 11.35
C LEU A 117 -14.08 9.08 10.13
N THR A 118 -14.44 7.84 9.86
CA THR A 118 -15.28 7.46 8.72
C THR A 118 -16.71 7.14 9.11
N ASP A 119 -16.99 6.83 10.38
CA ASP A 119 -18.32 6.58 10.91
C ASP A 119 -19.10 7.90 11.14
N VAL A 120 -19.09 8.75 10.11
CA VAL A 120 -19.81 10.04 10.08
C VAL A 120 -20.53 10.14 8.73
N PRO A 121 -21.64 10.92 8.64
CA PRO A 121 -22.46 10.97 7.43
C PRO A 121 -21.68 11.36 6.15
N TYR A 122 -20.66 12.20 6.28
CA TYR A 122 -19.84 12.69 5.17
C TYR A 122 -18.36 12.63 5.54
N PRO A 123 -17.74 11.43 5.50
CA PRO A 123 -16.34 11.28 5.86
C PRO A 123 -15.44 11.97 4.83
N MET A 124 -14.38 12.61 5.32
CA MET A 124 -13.39 13.21 4.43
C MET A 124 -12.71 12.14 3.57
N PRO A 125 -12.47 12.41 2.26
CA PRO A 125 -11.77 11.47 1.37
C PRO A 125 -10.43 10.99 1.92
N SER A 126 -9.68 11.87 2.58
CA SER A 126 -8.41 11.52 3.24
C SER A 126 -8.57 10.54 4.41
N ALA A 127 -9.70 10.60 5.13
CA ALA A 127 -9.99 9.64 6.21
C ALA A 127 -10.31 8.26 5.63
N ARG A 128 -11.16 8.17 4.59
CA ARG A 128 -11.43 6.92 3.85
C ARG A 128 -10.12 6.32 3.30
N TYR A 129 -9.33 7.10 2.60
CA TYR A 129 -8.04 6.68 2.07
C TYR A 129 -7.11 6.15 3.16
N GLY A 130 -7.06 6.84 4.30
CA GLY A 130 -6.28 6.38 5.43
C GLY A 130 -6.76 5.03 5.98
N LEU A 131 -8.08 4.81 6.05
CA LEU A 131 -8.66 3.53 6.46
C LEU A 131 -8.27 2.42 5.49
N HIS A 132 -8.46 2.64 4.19
CA HIS A 132 -8.09 1.65 3.15
C HIS A 132 -6.61 1.27 3.21
N ARG A 133 -5.72 2.24 3.44
CA ARG A 133 -4.29 1.95 3.63
C ARG A 133 -4.01 1.05 4.84
N ALA A 134 -4.67 1.30 5.97
CA ALA A 134 -4.47 0.49 7.16
C ALA A 134 -5.03 -0.93 6.97
N GLN A 135 -6.20 -1.06 6.34
CA GLN A 135 -6.81 -2.35 6.01
C GLN A 135 -5.98 -3.14 4.98
N GLY A 136 -5.46 -2.47 3.94
CA GLY A 136 -4.58 -3.10 2.96
C GLY A 136 -3.27 -3.62 3.59
N ASN A 137 -2.63 -2.83 4.46
CA ASN A 137 -1.45 -3.28 5.19
C ASN A 137 -1.76 -4.45 6.15
N TYR A 138 -2.94 -4.43 6.77
CA TYR A 138 -3.42 -5.53 7.62
C TYR A 138 -3.60 -6.82 6.82
N ALA A 139 -4.21 -6.73 5.64
CA ALA A 139 -4.35 -7.86 4.72
C ALA A 139 -2.98 -8.37 4.22
N ASN A 140 -2.05 -7.47 3.88
CA ASN A 140 -0.70 -7.86 3.49
C ASN A 140 0.04 -8.59 4.63
N ALA A 141 -0.22 -8.27 5.89
CA ALA A 141 0.33 -9.02 7.02
C ALA A 141 -0.21 -10.46 7.06
N TYR A 142 -1.49 -10.71 6.73
CA TYR A 142 -2.02 -12.06 6.57
C TYR A 142 -1.39 -12.81 5.40
N GLN A 143 -1.07 -12.15 4.28
CA GLN A 143 -0.30 -12.77 3.19
C GLN A 143 1.08 -13.25 3.68
N LYS A 144 1.75 -12.47 4.55
CA LYS A 144 3.02 -12.86 5.17
C LYS A 144 2.91 -14.09 6.10
N LEU A 145 1.73 -14.31 6.68
CA LEU A 145 1.40 -15.51 7.45
C LEU A 145 0.91 -16.68 6.58
N HIS A 146 0.86 -16.50 5.25
CA HIS A 146 0.27 -17.45 4.31
C HIS A 146 -1.24 -17.74 4.56
N ASP A 147 -1.93 -16.85 5.27
CA ASP A 147 -3.39 -16.88 5.42
C ASP A 147 -4.01 -16.12 4.21
N TRP A 148 -3.91 -16.79 3.05
CA TRP A 148 -4.26 -16.22 1.75
C TRP A 148 -5.74 -15.92 1.61
N ASP A 149 -6.62 -16.79 2.12
CA ASP A 149 -8.06 -16.61 2.01
C ASP A 149 -8.52 -15.36 2.75
N ARG A 150 -8.06 -15.19 3.99
CA ARG A 150 -8.38 -14.02 4.78
C ARG A 150 -7.80 -12.73 4.20
N ALA A 151 -6.58 -12.80 3.68
CA ALA A 151 -5.95 -11.68 2.98
C ALA A 151 -6.77 -11.30 1.74
N HIS A 152 -7.20 -12.27 0.94
CA HIS A 152 -7.97 -12.07 -0.27
C HIS A 152 -9.31 -11.38 0.02
N GLU A 153 -10.11 -11.90 0.96
CA GLU A 153 -11.39 -11.30 1.35
C GLU A 153 -11.22 -9.81 1.75
N LEU A 154 -10.21 -9.51 2.57
CA LEU A 154 -9.93 -8.15 3.00
C LEU A 154 -9.49 -7.25 1.84
N LEU A 155 -8.58 -7.73 0.98
CA LEU A 155 -8.05 -6.95 -0.15
C LEU A 155 -9.14 -6.63 -1.17
N VAL A 156 -10.00 -7.58 -1.49
CA VAL A 156 -11.13 -7.39 -2.42
C VAL A 156 -12.09 -6.34 -1.88
N ALA A 157 -12.49 -6.45 -0.61
CA ALA A 157 -13.39 -5.47 0.01
C ALA A 157 -12.78 -4.05 -0.03
N VAL A 158 -11.48 -3.92 0.31
CA VAL A 158 -10.78 -2.62 0.27
C VAL A 158 -10.63 -2.10 -1.15
N PHE A 159 -10.39 -2.97 -2.13
CA PHE A 159 -10.25 -2.59 -3.54
C PHE A 159 -11.56 -1.99 -4.09
N GLU A 160 -12.71 -2.58 -3.76
CA GLU A 160 -14.02 -2.06 -4.16
C GLU A 160 -14.31 -0.68 -3.54
N ASP A 161 -14.03 -0.50 -2.25
CA ASP A 161 -14.16 0.82 -1.60
C ASP A 161 -13.18 1.85 -2.19
N GLN A 162 -11.95 1.44 -2.50
CA GLN A 162 -10.94 2.29 -3.12
C GLN A 162 -11.33 2.69 -4.55
N ARG A 163 -11.95 1.78 -5.30
CA ARG A 163 -12.50 2.08 -6.63
C ARG A 163 -13.48 3.24 -6.58
N SER A 164 -14.44 3.19 -5.65
CA SER A 164 -15.38 4.29 -5.45
C SER A 164 -14.66 5.60 -5.11
N LEU A 165 -13.64 5.56 -4.24
CA LEU A 165 -12.90 6.75 -3.86
C LEU A 165 -12.14 7.37 -5.04
N VAL A 166 -11.58 6.57 -5.95
CA VAL A 166 -10.92 7.03 -7.17
C VAL A 166 -11.94 7.63 -8.15
N GLN A 167 -13.10 7.00 -8.33
CA GLN A 167 -14.17 7.51 -9.19
C GLN A 167 -14.71 8.86 -8.72
N ASP A 168 -14.87 9.03 -7.40
CA ASP A 168 -15.32 10.29 -6.81
C ASP A 168 -14.26 11.40 -6.90
N HIS A 169 -12.97 11.03 -7.03
CA HIS A 169 -11.83 11.96 -7.02
C HIS A 169 -10.80 11.65 -8.12
N PRO A 170 -11.18 11.77 -9.40
CA PRO A 170 -10.30 11.45 -10.52
C PRO A 170 -9.06 12.37 -10.52
N GLY A 171 -7.91 11.81 -10.88
CA GLY A 171 -6.64 12.51 -10.90
C GLY A 171 -5.94 12.63 -9.54
N ASN A 172 -6.52 12.10 -8.47
CA ASN A 172 -5.81 12.00 -7.19
C ASN A 172 -4.81 10.84 -7.22
N ARG A 173 -3.55 11.16 -7.53
CA ARG A 173 -2.48 10.17 -7.69
C ARG A 173 -2.29 9.25 -6.48
N SER A 174 -2.53 9.75 -5.26
CA SER A 174 -2.41 8.90 -4.07
C SER A 174 -3.48 7.82 -4.02
N PHE A 175 -4.72 8.16 -4.39
CA PHE A 175 -5.83 7.21 -4.43
C PHE A 175 -5.63 6.19 -5.55
N GLU A 176 -5.24 6.67 -6.74
CA GLU A 176 -4.93 5.83 -7.91
C GLU A 176 -3.79 4.86 -7.66
N SER A 177 -2.67 5.34 -7.10
CA SER A 177 -1.52 4.48 -6.79
C SER A 177 -1.83 3.43 -5.71
N HIS A 178 -2.75 3.73 -4.79
CA HIS A 178 -3.19 2.73 -3.82
C HIS A 178 -4.09 1.66 -4.45
N ALA A 179 -4.95 2.02 -5.43
CA ALA A 179 -5.73 1.04 -6.18
C ALA A 179 -4.82 0.06 -6.96
N LEU A 180 -3.76 0.58 -7.60
CA LEU A 180 -2.72 -0.24 -8.22
C LEU A 180 -2.03 -1.18 -7.23
N TRP A 181 -1.65 -0.66 -6.06
CA TRP A 181 -1.00 -1.46 -5.02
C TRP A 181 -1.92 -2.58 -4.52
N LEU A 182 -3.21 -2.30 -4.33
CA LEU A 182 -4.20 -3.32 -3.94
C LEU A 182 -4.35 -4.40 -5.01
N PHE A 183 -4.44 -4.01 -6.27
CA PHE A 183 -4.48 -4.94 -7.40
C PHE A 183 -3.27 -5.89 -7.39
N ALA A 184 -2.06 -5.34 -7.23
CA ALA A 184 -0.84 -6.15 -7.16
C ALA A 184 -0.90 -7.17 -6.00
N ARG A 185 -1.40 -6.77 -4.81
CA ARG A 185 -1.56 -7.67 -3.66
C ARG A 185 -2.61 -8.77 -3.92
N ILE A 186 -3.71 -8.44 -4.59
CA ILE A 186 -4.72 -9.43 -5.01
C ILE A 186 -4.08 -10.42 -5.98
N ALA A 187 -3.38 -9.94 -7.00
CA ALA A 187 -2.71 -10.79 -7.99
C ALA A 187 -1.70 -11.75 -7.33
N ASP A 188 -0.86 -11.26 -6.44
CA ASP A 188 0.10 -12.10 -5.70
C ASP A 188 -0.60 -13.19 -4.88
N GLY A 189 -1.73 -12.87 -4.24
CA GLY A 189 -2.52 -13.83 -3.47
C GLY A 189 -3.17 -14.90 -4.36
N LEU A 190 -3.75 -14.50 -5.48
CA LEU A 190 -4.37 -15.43 -6.44
C LEU A 190 -3.34 -16.38 -7.05
N ARG A 191 -2.15 -15.87 -7.38
CA ARG A 191 -1.03 -16.70 -7.86
C ARG A 191 -0.59 -17.70 -6.79
N ALA A 192 -0.39 -17.25 -5.56
CA ALA A 192 0.05 -18.11 -4.45
C ALA A 192 -0.95 -19.22 -4.11
N THR A 193 -2.21 -19.08 -4.51
CA THR A 193 -3.29 -20.06 -4.28
C THR A 193 -3.76 -20.77 -5.55
N SER A 194 -3.03 -20.61 -6.66
CA SER A 194 -3.38 -21.18 -7.98
C SER A 194 -4.79 -20.80 -8.46
N ARG A 195 -5.26 -19.59 -8.13
CA ARG A 195 -6.57 -19.00 -8.52
C ARG A 195 -6.41 -17.93 -9.60
N GLY A 196 -5.46 -18.11 -10.51
CA GLY A 196 -5.14 -17.13 -11.55
C GLY A 196 -6.31 -16.75 -12.47
N GLU A 197 -7.29 -17.64 -12.64
CA GLU A 197 -8.52 -17.41 -13.41
C GLU A 197 -9.39 -16.29 -12.84
N GLU A 198 -9.22 -15.92 -11.59
CA GLU A 198 -9.97 -14.84 -10.95
C GLU A 198 -9.33 -13.45 -11.18
N LEU A 199 -8.10 -13.37 -11.71
CA LEU A 199 -7.39 -12.11 -11.92
C LEU A 199 -7.99 -11.18 -12.99
N PRO A 200 -8.46 -11.69 -14.16
CA PRO A 200 -8.93 -10.86 -15.26
C PRO A 200 -9.98 -9.79 -14.92
N PRO A 201 -11.02 -10.05 -14.10
CA PRO A 201 -11.99 -9.03 -13.71
C PRO A 201 -11.39 -7.84 -12.96
N PHE A 202 -10.38 -8.07 -12.11
CA PHE A 202 -9.67 -6.99 -11.40
C PHE A 202 -8.81 -6.16 -12.35
N ALA A 203 -8.16 -6.81 -13.32
CA ALA A 203 -7.40 -6.18 -14.37
C ALA A 203 -8.28 -5.25 -15.22
N ASP A 204 -9.45 -5.73 -15.67
CA ASP A 204 -10.42 -4.93 -16.42
C ASP A 204 -10.92 -3.73 -15.62
N THR A 205 -11.27 -3.96 -14.36
CA THR A 205 -11.72 -2.90 -13.46
C THR A 205 -10.67 -1.80 -13.31
N LEU A 206 -9.41 -2.16 -13.09
CA LEU A 206 -8.32 -1.21 -12.90
C LEU A 206 -8.03 -0.42 -14.18
N THR A 207 -7.98 -1.08 -15.34
CA THR A 207 -7.76 -0.44 -16.64
C THR A 207 -8.88 0.55 -16.99
N GLN A 208 -10.13 0.19 -16.73
CA GLN A 208 -11.27 1.08 -16.92
C GLN A 208 -11.29 2.26 -15.94
N LEU A 209 -10.81 2.05 -14.72
CA LEU A 209 -10.75 3.07 -13.68
C LEU A 209 -9.71 4.14 -13.98
N LEU A 210 -8.59 3.76 -14.60
CA LEU A 210 -7.41 4.61 -14.81
C LEU A 210 -6.94 4.66 -16.28
N PRO A 211 -7.83 4.99 -17.23
CA PRO A 211 -7.57 4.83 -18.67
C PRO A 211 -6.49 5.77 -19.21
N GLN A 212 -6.15 6.85 -18.50
CA GLN A 212 -5.18 7.84 -18.95
C GLN A 212 -3.78 7.63 -18.34
N ARG A 213 -3.58 6.59 -17.54
CA ARG A 213 -2.30 6.29 -16.89
C ARG A 213 -1.53 5.24 -17.68
N PRO A 214 -0.39 5.61 -18.31
CA PRO A 214 0.37 4.67 -19.15
C PRO A 214 1.01 3.52 -18.36
N ASP A 215 1.28 3.71 -17.06
CA ASP A 215 1.84 2.68 -16.19
C ASP A 215 0.82 1.62 -15.76
N VAL A 216 -0.48 1.88 -15.89
CA VAL A 216 -1.54 0.94 -15.47
C VAL A 216 -1.60 -0.30 -16.38
N PRO A 217 -1.74 -0.17 -17.71
CA PRO A 217 -1.75 -1.33 -18.58
C PRO A 217 -0.45 -2.14 -18.49
N ALA A 218 0.71 -1.48 -18.28
CA ALA A 218 1.99 -2.16 -18.12
C ALA A 218 2.03 -3.01 -16.83
N GLN A 219 1.57 -2.47 -15.70
CA GLN A 219 1.50 -3.22 -14.44
C GLN A 219 0.47 -4.34 -14.49
N VAL A 220 -0.66 -4.12 -15.14
CA VAL A 220 -1.66 -5.18 -15.38
C VAL A 220 -1.04 -6.30 -16.23
N ALA A 221 -0.36 -5.94 -17.32
CA ALA A 221 0.32 -6.88 -18.18
C ALA A 221 1.37 -7.70 -17.42
N TYR A 222 2.17 -7.04 -16.58
CA TYR A 222 3.16 -7.70 -15.72
C TYR A 222 2.53 -8.81 -14.86
N HIS A 223 1.46 -8.52 -14.14
CA HIS A 223 0.81 -9.51 -13.30
C HIS A 223 0.08 -10.61 -14.09
N LEU A 224 -0.50 -10.29 -15.25
CA LEU A 224 -1.11 -11.29 -16.13
C LEU A 224 -0.04 -12.25 -16.71
N ALA A 225 1.11 -11.72 -17.14
CA ALA A 225 2.21 -12.51 -17.65
C ALA A 225 2.81 -13.43 -16.58
N LEU A 226 3.04 -12.92 -15.36
CA LEU A 226 3.47 -13.75 -14.24
C LEU A 226 2.48 -14.88 -13.95
N THR A 227 1.16 -14.58 -13.97
CA THR A 227 0.12 -15.59 -13.74
C THR A 227 0.08 -16.62 -14.86
N ALA A 228 0.31 -16.22 -16.12
CA ALA A 228 0.46 -17.15 -17.24
C ALA A 228 1.73 -18.01 -17.10
N GLY A 229 2.81 -17.44 -16.59
CA GLY A 229 4.06 -18.15 -16.33
C GLY A 229 3.93 -19.23 -15.25
N ASP A 230 3.11 -19.02 -14.24
CA ASP A 230 2.84 -20.03 -13.21
C ASP A 230 2.14 -21.30 -13.78
N LEU A 231 1.59 -21.21 -15.01
CA LEU A 231 1.00 -22.31 -15.76
C LEU A 231 2.00 -22.93 -16.80
N ASP A 232 3.27 -23.03 -16.45
CA ASP A 232 4.34 -23.40 -17.40
C ASP A 232 4.18 -24.82 -17.98
N ASP A 233 3.64 -25.77 -17.24
CA ASP A 233 3.38 -27.14 -17.70
C ASP A 233 1.91 -27.52 -17.48
N PRO A 234 0.98 -26.94 -18.29
CA PRO A 234 -0.44 -27.12 -18.08
C PRO A 234 -0.84 -28.58 -18.39
N GLU A 235 -1.40 -29.25 -17.38
CA GLU A 235 -1.83 -30.66 -17.49
C GLU A 235 -3.15 -30.79 -18.24
N THR A 236 -4.03 -29.80 -18.15
CA THR A 236 -5.38 -29.81 -18.73
C THR A 236 -5.50 -28.84 -19.91
N GLU A 237 -6.51 -29.07 -20.77
CA GLU A 237 -6.85 -28.17 -21.86
C GLU A 237 -7.32 -26.79 -21.33
N ALA A 238 -8.06 -26.79 -20.23
CA ALA A 238 -8.54 -25.56 -19.57
C ALA A 238 -7.36 -24.70 -19.06
N GLU A 239 -6.32 -25.31 -18.50
CA GLU A 239 -5.10 -24.58 -18.07
C GLU A 239 -4.35 -24.00 -19.26
N ARG A 240 -4.28 -24.72 -20.39
CA ARG A 240 -3.65 -24.17 -21.62
C ARG A 240 -4.43 -22.98 -22.16
N GLU A 241 -5.76 -23.10 -22.23
CA GLU A 241 -6.61 -21.99 -22.66
C GLU A 241 -6.47 -20.78 -21.72
N LEU A 242 -6.43 -20.99 -20.40
CA LEU A 242 -6.22 -19.93 -19.44
C LEU A 242 -4.85 -19.25 -19.62
N LYS A 243 -3.77 -20.04 -19.76
CA LYS A 243 -2.42 -19.54 -20.03
C LYS A 243 -2.39 -18.64 -21.26
N ASP A 244 -2.96 -19.11 -22.39
CA ASP A 244 -3.02 -18.37 -23.63
C ASP A 244 -3.85 -17.08 -23.49
N GLN A 245 -4.99 -17.13 -22.83
CA GLN A 245 -5.82 -15.94 -22.55
C GLN A 245 -5.07 -14.89 -21.73
N LEU A 246 -4.39 -15.30 -20.66
CA LEU A 246 -3.61 -14.39 -19.82
C LEU A 246 -2.45 -13.77 -20.57
N ALA A 247 -1.71 -14.57 -21.37
CA ALA A 247 -0.60 -14.12 -22.19
C ALA A 247 -1.05 -13.12 -23.25
N GLN A 248 -2.13 -13.41 -24.00
CA GLN A 248 -2.68 -12.50 -25.01
C GLN A 248 -3.14 -11.17 -24.39
N ARG A 249 -3.77 -11.21 -23.21
CA ARG A 249 -4.14 -10.01 -22.49
C ARG A 249 -2.95 -9.21 -21.96
N ALA A 250 -1.87 -9.89 -21.56
CA ALA A 250 -0.64 -9.22 -21.17
C ALA A 250 0.01 -8.49 -22.37
N ILE A 251 0.08 -9.12 -23.54
CA ILE A 251 0.60 -8.51 -24.78
C ILE A 251 -0.24 -7.28 -25.14
N ALA A 252 -1.56 -7.39 -25.17
CA ALA A 252 -2.46 -6.26 -25.44
C ALA A 252 -2.30 -5.11 -24.43
N GLY A 253 -2.06 -5.44 -23.16
CA GLY A 253 -1.77 -4.46 -22.11
C GLY A 253 -0.45 -3.74 -22.34
N LEU A 254 0.62 -4.43 -22.74
CA LEU A 254 1.90 -3.83 -23.10
C LEU A 254 1.77 -2.90 -24.32
N GLU A 255 1.07 -3.34 -25.36
CA GLU A 255 0.78 -2.51 -26.52
C GLU A 255 0.06 -1.22 -26.13
N ALA A 256 -0.99 -1.31 -25.33
CA ALA A 256 -1.74 -0.16 -24.84
C ALA A 256 -0.86 0.79 -23.98
N ALA A 257 0.03 0.25 -23.14
CA ALA A 257 0.96 1.04 -22.35
C ALA A 257 1.92 1.83 -23.23
N LEU A 258 2.50 1.19 -24.24
CA LEU A 258 3.41 1.84 -25.21
C LEU A 258 2.69 2.93 -26.01
N GLN A 259 1.45 2.68 -26.46
CA GLN A 259 0.63 3.68 -27.16
C GLN A 259 0.31 4.90 -26.28
N LEU A 260 0.18 4.71 -24.97
CA LEU A 260 0.01 5.80 -24.00
C LEU A 260 1.31 6.51 -23.63
N GLY A 261 2.46 6.07 -24.19
CA GLY A 261 3.77 6.69 -23.98
C GLY A 261 4.51 6.15 -22.75
N TRP A 262 4.13 4.98 -22.24
CA TRP A 262 4.94 4.29 -21.24
C TRP A 262 6.29 3.90 -21.82
N GLN A 263 7.34 4.04 -21.02
CA GLN A 263 8.69 3.62 -21.39
C GLN A 263 9.17 2.63 -20.32
N PRO A 264 9.49 1.40 -20.71
CA PRO A 264 10.09 0.42 -19.81
C PRO A 264 11.47 0.91 -19.34
N GLU A 265 11.85 0.59 -18.11
CA GLU A 265 13.17 0.91 -17.56
C GLU A 265 14.23 -0.02 -18.17
N ASP A 266 13.88 -1.30 -18.36
CA ASP A 266 14.70 -2.33 -19.00
C ASP A 266 14.01 -2.85 -20.27
N PRO A 267 14.76 -3.47 -21.23
CA PRO A 267 14.16 -4.08 -22.41
C PRO A 267 13.12 -5.13 -22.03
N LEU A 268 11.92 -5.08 -22.63
CA LEU A 268 10.82 -6.02 -22.32
C LEU A 268 11.23 -7.49 -22.44
N ALA A 269 12.13 -7.81 -23.36
CA ALA A 269 12.64 -9.17 -23.56
C ALA A 269 13.52 -9.68 -22.40
N GLU A 270 14.07 -8.78 -21.58
CA GLU A 270 14.94 -9.10 -20.45
C GLU A 270 14.18 -9.20 -19.13
N GLU A 271 12.93 -8.75 -19.09
CA GLU A 271 12.07 -8.83 -17.90
C GLU A 271 11.60 -10.26 -17.65
N ASP A 272 11.96 -10.82 -16.51
CA ASP A 272 11.60 -12.21 -16.13
C ASP A 272 10.09 -12.48 -16.22
N ALA A 273 9.25 -11.50 -15.88
CA ALA A 273 7.80 -11.63 -15.95
C ALA A 273 7.28 -11.89 -17.38
N PHE A 274 8.00 -11.44 -18.42
CA PHE A 274 7.57 -11.53 -19.81
C PHE A 274 8.22 -12.70 -20.56
N GLN A 275 9.02 -13.54 -19.89
CA GLN A 275 9.63 -14.72 -20.51
C GLN A 275 8.58 -15.67 -21.13
N VAL A 276 7.43 -15.82 -20.46
CA VAL A 276 6.30 -16.62 -20.94
C VAL A 276 5.73 -16.10 -22.28
N LEU A 277 5.90 -14.80 -22.56
CA LEU A 277 5.37 -14.15 -23.77
C LEU A 277 6.27 -14.37 -25.00
N GLN A 278 7.53 -14.79 -24.82
CA GLN A 278 8.48 -14.98 -25.92
C GLN A 278 8.08 -16.08 -26.92
N GLN A 279 7.11 -16.90 -26.61
CA GLN A 279 6.56 -17.90 -27.53
C GLN A 279 5.49 -17.34 -28.48
N TYR A 280 5.10 -16.06 -28.35
CA TYR A 280 4.04 -15.43 -29.13
C TYR A 280 4.63 -14.42 -30.12
N ASP A 281 4.26 -14.52 -31.40
CA ASP A 281 4.74 -13.65 -32.48
C ASP A 281 4.34 -12.18 -32.25
N GLU A 282 3.17 -11.93 -31.64
CA GLU A 282 2.68 -10.60 -31.28
C GLU A 282 3.58 -9.91 -30.27
N PHE A 283 4.19 -10.65 -29.33
CA PHE A 283 5.15 -10.10 -28.39
C PHE A 283 6.44 -9.70 -29.09
N HIS A 284 6.95 -10.51 -30.02
CA HIS A 284 8.12 -10.16 -30.83
C HIS A 284 7.90 -8.88 -31.62
N ALA A 285 6.70 -8.66 -32.16
CA ALA A 285 6.36 -7.43 -32.87
C ALA A 285 6.36 -6.16 -32.00
N LEU A 286 6.30 -6.30 -30.67
CA LEU A 286 6.37 -5.16 -29.74
C LEU A 286 7.80 -4.79 -29.34
N ILE A 287 8.75 -5.74 -29.45
CA ILE A 287 10.13 -5.56 -28.99
C ILE A 287 11.11 -5.26 -30.13
N ASP A 288 10.72 -5.50 -31.39
CA ASP A 288 11.45 -5.14 -32.63
C ASP A 288 11.27 -3.65 -32.97
#